data_bfc2d28d3484348e72d3f0d733dfaee0
#
_entry.id   bfc2d28d3484348e72d3f0d733dfaee0
#
_cell.length_a   1.000
_cell.length_b   1.000
_cell.length_c   1.000
_cell.angle_alpha   90.00
_cell.angle_beta   90.00
_cell.angle_gamma   90.00
#
_symmetry.space_group_name_H-M   'P 1'
#
loop_
_entity.id
_entity.type
_entity.pdbx_description
1 polymer ?
#
loop_
_entity_poly.entity_id
_entity_poly.type
_entity_poly.pdbx_seq_one_letter_code
_entity_poly.pdbx_strand_id
1 'polypeptide(L)'
;MAKIVKTASGAFKARIYLGQDASGHKKYRQFTHHSKPMLKSIVSEFESANRSSASLDTFSACMKRYITDREDIVSPATIRGYKSIQNVLTDKYPIFCSLSLASISKQDIQRVINDLQAKDKSGKYIKNIHGLISGVLIANDYTSPRVSLPSAKAKHTYEPTKEDIKMTLAAAHGTDMEIPILLGIHGLRRGEICALKYPEDFNGNVIHVRHALVYGDGNKVAEKTTKTDGSDRIVPLSDECYQKIVKQGYVTHKTMAAITQAFAKLLERNCIPKYRFHDLRHFFASYMHEIGISDAQIMKMGGWKTDAVMKNIYRYALPDEKLSDKINSAFSNL
;
A
#
# COMPACT_ATOMS: atom_id res chain seq x y z
N MET A 1 -41.45 9.99 -16.49
CA MET A 1 -41.46 9.08 -17.65
C MET A 1 -40.73 9.74 -18.82
N ALA A 2 -39.83 9.05 -19.46
CA ALA A 2 -39.12 9.56 -20.63
C ALA A 2 -40.07 9.74 -21.81
N LYS A 3 -39.92 10.86 -22.56
CA LYS A 3 -40.70 11.14 -23.75
C LYS A 3 -40.30 10.19 -24.89
N ILE A 4 -41.23 9.38 -25.38
CA ILE A 4 -41.02 8.47 -26.51
C ILE A 4 -41.41 9.18 -27.81
N VAL A 5 -40.45 9.24 -28.75
CA VAL A 5 -40.64 9.92 -30.06
C VAL A 5 -40.45 8.88 -31.16
N LYS A 6 -41.29 8.93 -32.23
CA LYS A 6 -41.12 8.11 -33.42
C LYS A 6 -40.07 8.72 -34.34
N THR A 7 -39.09 7.94 -34.77
CA THR A 7 -38.04 8.38 -35.70
C THR A 7 -38.51 8.33 -37.15
N ALA A 8 -37.84 9.03 -38.07
CA ALA A 8 -38.11 8.98 -39.49
C ALA A 8 -37.97 7.55 -40.07
N SER A 9 -37.18 6.70 -39.46
CA SER A 9 -37.00 5.28 -39.83
C SER A 9 -38.11 4.35 -39.30
N GLY A 10 -39.18 4.90 -38.67
CA GLY A 10 -40.29 4.13 -38.12
C GLY A 10 -40.06 3.50 -36.73
N ALA A 11 -38.85 3.57 -36.19
CA ALA A 11 -38.54 3.10 -34.85
C ALA A 11 -38.95 4.13 -33.78
N PHE A 12 -39.13 3.68 -32.53
CA PHE A 12 -39.39 4.55 -31.37
C PHE A 12 -38.09 4.77 -30.59
N LYS A 13 -37.90 6.00 -30.11
CA LYS A 13 -36.73 6.47 -29.40
C LYS A 13 -37.11 7.11 -28.06
N ALA A 14 -36.40 6.80 -27.00
CA ALA A 14 -36.54 7.47 -25.71
C ALA A 14 -35.15 7.88 -25.20
N ARG A 15 -35.10 9.02 -24.48
CA ARG A 15 -33.88 9.51 -23.80
C ARG A 15 -34.14 9.67 -22.31
N ILE A 16 -33.31 9.07 -21.49
CA ILE A 16 -33.38 9.15 -20.03
C ILE A 16 -32.20 9.99 -19.57
N TYR A 17 -32.46 10.98 -18.72
CA TYR A 17 -31.46 11.80 -18.09
C TYR A 17 -30.75 11.02 -16.99
N LEU A 18 -29.43 10.98 -17.02
CA LEU A 18 -28.58 10.23 -16.07
C LEU A 18 -27.82 11.12 -15.07
N GLY A 19 -27.99 12.46 -15.17
CA GLY A 19 -27.20 13.40 -14.36
C GLY A 19 -26.31 14.29 -15.22
N GLN A 20 -25.33 14.94 -14.59
CA GLN A 20 -24.32 15.79 -15.24
C GLN A 20 -22.94 15.13 -15.15
N ASP A 21 -22.08 15.41 -16.13
CA ASP A 21 -20.66 15.03 -16.04
C ASP A 21 -19.85 16.02 -15.16
N ALA A 22 -18.57 15.72 -14.97
CA ALA A 22 -17.66 16.57 -14.19
C ALA A 22 -17.47 17.99 -14.77
N SER A 23 -17.97 18.26 -15.99
CA SER A 23 -17.97 19.57 -16.66
C SER A 23 -19.34 20.24 -16.64
N GLY A 24 -20.33 19.67 -15.94
CA GLY A 24 -21.69 20.19 -15.85
C GLY A 24 -22.59 19.85 -17.04
N HIS A 25 -22.13 19.10 -18.05
CA HIS A 25 -22.94 18.72 -19.20
C HIS A 25 -23.90 17.60 -18.85
N LYS A 26 -25.18 17.75 -19.30
CA LYS A 26 -26.23 16.76 -19.06
C LYS A 26 -25.97 15.49 -19.85
N LYS A 27 -25.86 14.34 -19.15
CA LYS A 27 -25.77 13.01 -19.76
C LYS A 27 -27.12 12.36 -19.91
N TYR A 28 -27.29 11.66 -21.03
CA TYR A 28 -28.52 10.96 -21.36
C TYR A 28 -28.21 9.56 -21.88
N ARG A 29 -28.99 8.56 -21.49
CA ARG A 29 -29.01 7.25 -22.13
C ARG A 29 -30.15 7.19 -23.11
N GLN A 30 -29.89 6.71 -24.33
CA GLN A 30 -30.86 6.61 -25.40
C GLN A 30 -31.22 5.14 -25.62
N PHE A 31 -32.49 4.88 -25.74
CA PHE A 31 -33.08 3.58 -26.11
C PHE A 31 -33.84 3.70 -27.41
N THR A 32 -33.74 2.69 -28.27
CA THR A 32 -34.45 2.64 -29.56
C THR A 32 -35.02 1.23 -29.74
N HIS A 33 -36.29 1.13 -30.16
CA HIS A 33 -36.93 -0.14 -30.45
C HIS A 33 -38.03 0.05 -31.49
N HIS A 34 -38.29 -0.97 -32.32
CA HIS A 34 -39.33 -0.90 -33.33
C HIS A 34 -40.75 -1.00 -32.75
N SER A 35 -40.92 -1.62 -31.59
CA SER A 35 -42.20 -1.72 -30.88
C SER A 35 -42.28 -0.67 -29.76
N LYS A 36 -43.27 0.20 -29.77
CA LYS A 36 -43.50 1.21 -28.74
C LYS A 36 -43.83 0.61 -27.37
N PRO A 37 -44.64 -0.46 -27.23
CA PRO A 37 -44.88 -1.12 -25.96
C PRO A 37 -43.58 -1.70 -25.36
N MET A 38 -42.76 -2.37 -26.19
CA MET A 38 -41.50 -2.94 -25.76
C MET A 38 -40.50 -1.87 -25.33
N LEU A 39 -40.40 -0.77 -26.08
CA LEU A 39 -39.55 0.36 -25.64
C LEU A 39 -40.03 0.94 -24.30
N LYS A 40 -41.34 1.00 -24.08
CA LYS A 40 -41.93 1.47 -22.82
C LYS A 40 -41.60 0.55 -21.66
N SER A 41 -41.62 -0.77 -21.88
CA SER A 41 -41.19 -1.77 -20.87
C SER A 41 -39.70 -1.61 -20.54
N ILE A 42 -38.80 -1.57 -21.54
CA ILE A 42 -37.35 -1.38 -21.36
C ILE A 42 -37.05 -0.08 -20.61
N VAL A 43 -37.73 1.03 -20.98
CA VAL A 43 -37.57 2.32 -20.32
C VAL A 43 -38.08 2.28 -18.87
N SER A 44 -39.23 1.65 -18.62
CA SER A 44 -39.82 1.50 -17.29
C SER A 44 -38.94 0.64 -16.38
N GLU A 45 -38.44 -0.46 -16.91
CA GLU A 45 -37.51 -1.36 -16.19
C GLU A 45 -36.21 -0.64 -15.84
N PHE A 46 -35.64 0.11 -16.76
CA PHE A 46 -34.46 0.94 -16.53
C PHE A 46 -34.75 2.10 -15.56
N GLU A 47 -35.90 2.79 -15.65
CA GLU A 47 -36.30 3.85 -14.70
C GLU A 47 -36.59 3.27 -13.31
N SER A 48 -37.19 2.09 -13.19
CA SER A 48 -37.44 1.44 -11.89
C SER A 48 -36.17 0.97 -11.25
N ALA A 49 -35.24 0.37 -11.99
CA ALA A 49 -33.93 0.02 -11.52
C ALA A 49 -33.11 1.25 -11.06
N ASN A 50 -33.26 2.40 -11.73
CA ASN A 50 -32.60 3.65 -11.34
C ASN A 50 -33.36 4.43 -10.23
N ARG A 51 -34.67 4.28 -10.06
CA ARG A 51 -35.45 5.00 -9.03
C ARG A 51 -35.22 4.46 -7.61
N SER A 52 -34.96 3.17 -7.48
CA SER A 52 -34.65 2.56 -6.18
C SER A 52 -33.29 2.97 -5.62
N SER A 53 -32.42 3.58 -6.44
CA SER A 53 -31.04 3.92 -6.08
C SER A 53 -30.68 5.41 -6.20
N ALA A 54 -31.49 6.23 -6.88
CA ALA A 54 -31.07 7.56 -7.38
C ALA A 54 -30.73 8.62 -6.33
N SER A 55 -31.06 8.44 -5.04
CA SER A 55 -30.70 9.42 -3.98
C SER A 55 -29.54 8.97 -3.07
N LEU A 56 -29.14 7.70 -3.14
CA LEU A 56 -28.10 7.11 -2.27
C LEU A 56 -26.81 6.71 -3.00
N ASP A 57 -26.80 6.72 -4.32
CA ASP A 57 -25.73 6.16 -5.17
C ASP A 57 -24.77 7.18 -5.75
N THR A 58 -24.54 8.30 -5.06
CA THR A 58 -23.40 9.16 -5.39
C THR A 58 -22.09 8.43 -5.07
N PHE A 59 -21.05 8.69 -5.86
CA PHE A 59 -19.73 8.11 -5.59
C PHE A 59 -19.27 8.35 -4.13
N SER A 60 -19.51 9.54 -3.59
CA SER A 60 -19.18 9.88 -2.20
C SER A 60 -19.91 8.99 -1.20
N ALA A 61 -21.21 8.77 -1.36
CA ALA A 61 -22.01 7.92 -0.46
C ALA A 61 -21.55 6.45 -0.53
N CYS A 62 -21.35 5.93 -1.75
CA CYS A 62 -20.87 4.57 -1.97
C CYS A 62 -19.44 4.36 -1.47
N MET A 63 -18.56 5.35 -1.65
CA MET A 63 -17.19 5.32 -1.12
C MET A 63 -17.20 5.25 0.41
N LYS A 64 -18.06 6.03 1.07
CA LYS A 64 -18.19 5.99 2.54
C LYS A 64 -18.65 4.61 3.01
N ARG A 65 -19.71 4.04 2.41
CA ARG A 65 -20.15 2.66 2.72
C ARG A 65 -19.03 1.65 2.49
N TYR A 66 -18.39 1.70 1.31
CA TYR A 66 -17.28 0.80 0.97
C TYR A 66 -16.16 0.78 2.01
N ILE A 67 -15.83 1.93 2.59
CA ILE A 67 -14.80 2.04 3.63
C ILE A 67 -15.32 1.45 4.93
N THR A 68 -16.54 1.83 5.35
CA THR A 68 -17.17 1.34 6.59
C THR A 68 -17.33 -0.18 6.59
N ASP A 69 -17.84 -0.75 5.50
CA ASP A 69 -18.06 -2.21 5.38
C ASP A 69 -16.75 -3.02 5.44
N ARG A 70 -15.60 -2.35 5.31
CA ARG A 70 -14.27 -2.98 5.35
C ARG A 70 -13.48 -2.71 6.62
N GLU A 71 -14.02 -1.94 7.58
CA GLU A 71 -13.27 -1.56 8.80
C GLU A 71 -12.81 -2.79 9.59
N ASP A 72 -13.64 -3.85 9.63
CA ASP A 72 -13.32 -5.09 10.34
C ASP A 72 -12.65 -6.17 9.45
N ILE A 73 -12.59 -5.95 8.12
CA ILE A 73 -12.07 -6.93 7.16
C ILE A 73 -10.62 -6.68 6.82
N VAL A 74 -10.25 -5.41 6.59
CA VAL A 74 -8.90 -5.04 6.19
C VAL A 74 -8.09 -4.42 7.35
N SER A 75 -6.79 -4.30 7.17
CA SER A 75 -5.93 -3.78 8.24
C SER A 75 -6.27 -2.31 8.58
N PRO A 76 -6.13 -1.89 9.86
CA PRO A 76 -6.33 -0.49 10.27
C PRO A 76 -5.52 0.52 9.44
N ALA A 77 -4.32 0.14 9.00
CA ALA A 77 -3.49 0.97 8.13
C ALA A 77 -4.09 1.13 6.71
N THR A 78 -4.79 0.11 6.19
CA THR A 78 -5.50 0.17 4.92
C THR A 78 -6.70 1.11 5.01
N ILE A 79 -7.49 1.01 6.09
CA ILE A 79 -8.62 1.92 6.36
C ILE A 79 -8.13 3.36 6.46
N ARG A 80 -7.05 3.61 7.20
CA ARG A 80 -6.42 4.93 7.26
C ARG A 80 -6.05 5.46 5.87
N GLY A 81 -5.49 4.60 5.02
CA GLY A 81 -5.18 4.92 3.62
C GLY A 81 -6.42 5.30 2.82
N TYR A 82 -7.50 4.53 2.94
CA TYR A 82 -8.78 4.82 2.29
C TYR A 82 -9.40 6.14 2.76
N LYS A 83 -9.43 6.39 4.07
CA LYS A 83 -9.94 7.66 4.64
C LYS A 83 -9.11 8.87 4.19
N SER A 84 -7.78 8.72 4.10
CA SER A 84 -6.91 9.76 3.55
C SER A 84 -7.23 10.06 2.08
N ILE A 85 -7.46 9.03 1.27
CA ILE A 85 -7.86 9.20 -0.15
C ILE A 85 -9.27 9.79 -0.24
N GLN A 86 -10.20 9.36 0.61
CA GLN A 86 -11.55 9.91 0.69
C GLN A 86 -11.51 11.42 0.91
N ASN A 87 -10.75 11.89 1.90
CA ASN A 87 -10.60 13.33 2.17
C ASN A 87 -10.10 14.08 0.93
N VAL A 88 -9.06 13.55 0.26
CA VAL A 88 -8.51 14.16 -0.96
C VAL A 88 -9.56 14.21 -2.08
N LEU A 89 -10.30 13.13 -2.30
CA LEU A 89 -11.35 13.11 -3.34
C LEU A 89 -12.49 14.07 -3.02
N THR A 90 -12.93 14.11 -1.77
CA THR A 90 -14.03 14.99 -1.33
C THR A 90 -13.62 16.47 -1.43
N ASP A 91 -12.40 16.81 -1.02
CA ASP A 91 -11.94 18.21 -0.98
C ASP A 91 -11.53 18.73 -2.36
N LYS A 92 -10.88 17.90 -3.17
CA LYS A 92 -10.27 18.35 -4.44
C LYS A 92 -11.12 18.01 -5.67
N TYR A 93 -12.02 17.03 -5.57
CA TYR A 93 -12.84 16.56 -6.68
C TYR A 93 -14.33 16.42 -6.28
N PRO A 94 -14.95 17.46 -5.69
CA PRO A 94 -16.33 17.40 -5.20
C PRO A 94 -17.33 17.09 -6.33
N ILE A 95 -17.11 17.61 -7.55
CA ILE A 95 -17.94 17.32 -8.71
C ILE A 95 -17.89 15.84 -9.08
N PHE A 96 -16.71 15.22 -9.08
CA PHE A 96 -16.56 13.78 -9.30
C PHE A 96 -17.29 12.98 -8.19
N CYS A 97 -17.15 13.39 -6.95
CA CYS A 97 -17.77 12.75 -5.79
C CYS A 97 -19.30 12.83 -5.79
N SER A 98 -19.90 13.85 -6.44
CA SER A 98 -21.35 14.02 -6.58
C SER A 98 -21.95 13.24 -7.75
N LEU A 99 -21.15 12.65 -8.64
CA LEU A 99 -21.67 11.84 -9.75
C LEU A 99 -22.33 10.56 -9.22
N SER A 100 -23.43 10.15 -9.86
CA SER A 100 -23.96 8.80 -9.62
C SER A 100 -23.01 7.76 -10.20
N LEU A 101 -22.90 6.57 -9.57
CA LEU A 101 -22.01 5.51 -10.08
C LEU A 101 -22.31 5.13 -11.53
N ALA A 102 -23.58 5.11 -11.91
CA ALA A 102 -24.02 4.81 -13.28
C ALA A 102 -23.55 5.85 -14.31
N SER A 103 -23.26 7.08 -13.89
CA SER A 103 -22.85 8.16 -14.79
C SER A 103 -21.33 8.30 -14.92
N ILE A 104 -20.55 7.66 -14.05
CA ILE A 104 -19.09 7.75 -14.07
C ILE A 104 -18.55 7.11 -15.35
N SER A 105 -17.85 7.90 -16.15
CA SER A 105 -17.22 7.46 -17.38
C SER A 105 -15.70 7.30 -17.22
N LYS A 106 -15.08 6.64 -18.23
CA LYS A 106 -13.62 6.60 -18.36
C LYS A 106 -12.99 7.99 -18.31
N GLN A 107 -13.63 8.98 -18.98
CA GLN A 107 -13.10 10.34 -19.05
C GLN A 107 -13.10 11.03 -17.68
N ASP A 108 -14.13 10.79 -16.85
CA ASP A 108 -14.21 11.39 -15.52
C ASP A 108 -13.07 10.90 -14.62
N ILE A 109 -12.80 9.58 -14.64
CA ILE A 109 -11.67 9.00 -13.90
C ILE A 109 -10.33 9.49 -14.47
N GLN A 110 -10.19 9.54 -15.81
CA GLN A 110 -8.94 9.97 -16.45
C GLN A 110 -8.63 11.44 -16.15
N ARG A 111 -9.65 12.31 -16.03
CA ARG A 111 -9.45 13.72 -15.60
C ARG A 111 -8.86 13.83 -14.21
N VAL A 112 -9.37 13.04 -13.24
CA VAL A 112 -8.82 12.98 -11.88
C VAL A 112 -7.34 12.55 -11.92
N ILE A 113 -7.02 11.53 -12.71
CA ILE A 113 -5.66 11.01 -12.85
C ILE A 113 -4.73 12.06 -13.47
N ASN A 114 -5.16 12.70 -14.56
CA ASN A 114 -4.36 13.70 -15.27
C ASN A 114 -4.09 14.94 -14.39
N ASP A 115 -5.08 15.40 -13.62
CA ASP A 115 -4.92 16.52 -12.70
C ASP A 115 -3.94 16.17 -11.56
N LEU A 116 -4.03 14.95 -11.02
CA LEU A 116 -3.05 14.48 -10.02
C LEU A 116 -1.63 14.39 -10.60
N GLN A 117 -1.50 13.99 -11.86
CA GLN A 117 -0.22 13.94 -12.55
C GLN A 117 0.34 15.33 -12.82
N ALA A 118 -0.49 16.28 -13.25
CA ALA A 118 -0.12 17.68 -13.44
C ALA A 118 0.34 18.35 -12.12
N LYS A 119 -0.13 17.86 -10.96
CA LYS A 119 0.30 18.28 -9.62
C LYS A 119 1.49 17.48 -9.07
N ASP A 120 2.27 16.82 -9.93
CA ASP A 120 3.47 16.04 -9.61
C ASP A 120 3.26 14.96 -8.52
N LYS A 121 2.04 14.39 -8.43
CA LYS A 121 1.80 13.28 -7.51
C LYS A 121 2.46 12.01 -8.03
N SER A 122 3.05 11.23 -7.11
CA SER A 122 3.75 10.00 -7.48
C SER A 122 2.81 8.99 -8.15
N GLY A 123 3.31 8.23 -9.15
CA GLY A 123 2.52 7.19 -9.82
C GLY A 123 1.95 6.15 -8.84
N LYS A 124 2.64 5.84 -7.73
CA LYS A 124 2.13 4.97 -6.67
C LYS A 124 0.91 5.59 -5.98
N TYR A 125 0.95 6.88 -5.67
CA TYR A 125 -0.16 7.59 -5.05
C TYR A 125 -1.38 7.64 -5.96
N ILE A 126 -1.18 7.93 -7.25
CA ILE A 126 -2.24 7.94 -8.27
C ILE A 126 -2.87 6.55 -8.40
N LYS A 127 -2.06 5.49 -8.44
CA LYS A 127 -2.54 4.10 -8.47
C LYS A 127 -3.37 3.74 -7.24
N ASN A 128 -3.01 4.24 -6.05
CA ASN A 128 -3.80 4.00 -4.83
C ASN A 128 -5.17 4.69 -4.90
N ILE A 129 -5.24 5.93 -5.40
CA ILE A 129 -6.51 6.65 -5.61
C ILE A 129 -7.38 5.92 -6.64
N HIS A 130 -6.81 5.55 -7.79
CA HIS A 130 -7.52 4.76 -8.79
C HIS A 130 -8.01 3.42 -8.24
N GLY A 131 -7.20 2.75 -7.41
CA GLY A 131 -7.55 1.49 -6.74
C GLY A 131 -8.79 1.62 -5.86
N LEU A 132 -8.92 2.72 -5.10
CA LEU A 132 -10.11 2.99 -4.31
C LEU A 132 -11.32 3.28 -5.21
N ILE A 133 -11.16 4.11 -6.24
CA ILE A 133 -12.25 4.40 -7.20
C ILE A 133 -12.76 3.12 -7.84
N SER A 134 -11.86 2.28 -8.35
CA SER A 134 -12.19 0.99 -8.96
C SER A 134 -12.86 0.04 -7.97
N GLY A 135 -12.34 -0.02 -6.73
CA GLY A 135 -12.90 -0.86 -5.67
C GLY A 135 -14.33 -0.48 -5.31
N VAL A 136 -14.64 0.83 -5.26
CA VAL A 136 -16.00 1.33 -5.00
C VAL A 136 -16.94 0.96 -6.15
N LEU A 137 -16.52 1.13 -7.41
CA LEU A 137 -17.32 0.78 -8.57
C LEU A 137 -17.64 -0.72 -8.59
N ILE A 138 -16.62 -1.57 -8.45
CA ILE A 138 -16.76 -3.05 -8.49
C ILE A 138 -17.65 -3.54 -7.34
N ALA A 139 -17.50 -3.00 -6.14
CA ALA A 139 -18.30 -3.39 -4.98
C ALA A 139 -19.79 -3.02 -5.08
N ASN A 140 -20.15 -2.18 -6.04
CA ASN A 140 -21.54 -1.81 -6.34
C ASN A 140 -21.97 -2.33 -7.73
N ASP A 141 -21.37 -3.42 -8.21
CA ASP A 141 -21.69 -4.11 -9.47
C ASP A 141 -21.48 -3.28 -10.75
N TYR A 142 -20.63 -2.23 -10.68
CA TYR A 142 -20.22 -1.48 -11.86
C TYR A 142 -18.85 -1.93 -12.35
N THR A 143 -18.67 -1.95 -13.68
CA THR A 143 -17.34 -2.19 -14.28
C THR A 143 -16.46 -0.96 -14.08
N SER A 144 -15.20 -1.20 -13.64
CA SER A 144 -14.21 -0.13 -13.61
C SER A 144 -13.61 0.09 -15.00
N PRO A 145 -13.77 1.28 -15.61
CA PRO A 145 -13.21 1.55 -16.92
C PRO A 145 -11.68 1.50 -16.91
N ARG A 146 -11.09 0.94 -17.97
CA ARG A 146 -9.61 0.96 -18.15
C ARG A 146 -9.16 2.39 -18.45
N VAL A 147 -8.28 2.92 -17.61
CA VAL A 147 -7.67 4.25 -17.76
C VAL A 147 -6.15 4.13 -17.92
N SER A 148 -5.52 5.18 -18.44
CA SER A 148 -4.07 5.28 -18.51
C SER A 148 -3.52 5.72 -17.16
N LEU A 149 -2.66 4.91 -16.55
CA LEU A 149 -2.01 5.19 -15.28
C LEU A 149 -0.53 5.52 -15.51
N PRO A 150 0.03 6.49 -14.79
CA PRO A 150 1.46 6.76 -14.88
C PRO A 150 2.28 5.56 -14.39
N SER A 151 3.44 5.34 -15.03
CA SER A 151 4.41 4.37 -14.54
C SER A 151 4.91 4.80 -13.15
N ALA A 152 5.03 3.85 -12.23
CA ALA A 152 5.73 4.12 -10.98
C ALA A 152 7.23 4.18 -11.30
N LYS A 153 7.80 5.38 -11.40
CA LYS A 153 9.26 5.53 -11.43
C LYS A 153 9.77 5.07 -10.06
N ALA A 154 10.62 4.05 -10.05
CA ALA A 154 11.37 3.70 -8.85
C ALA A 154 12.24 4.92 -8.48
N LYS A 155 12.02 5.51 -7.30
CA LYS A 155 12.99 6.45 -6.77
C LYS A 155 14.19 5.63 -6.32
N HIS A 156 15.35 5.91 -6.89
CA HIS A 156 16.60 5.39 -6.37
C HIS A 156 16.76 5.98 -4.96
N THR A 157 16.52 5.17 -3.95
CA THR A 157 16.81 5.52 -2.56
C THR A 157 18.21 5.05 -2.25
N TYR A 158 18.98 5.84 -1.51
CA TYR A 158 20.30 5.45 -1.04
C TYR A 158 20.17 4.14 -0.26
N GLU A 159 21.01 3.17 -0.59
CA GLU A 159 21.11 1.90 0.12
C GLU A 159 22.35 1.96 1.02
N PRO A 160 22.21 1.68 2.33
CA PRO A 160 23.33 1.78 3.25
C PRO A 160 24.39 0.72 2.94
N THR A 161 25.64 1.15 2.93
CA THR A 161 26.82 0.28 2.81
C THR A 161 27.12 -0.43 4.14
N LYS A 162 28.04 -1.41 4.12
CA LYS A 162 28.52 -2.04 5.36
C LYS A 162 29.16 -1.05 6.32
N GLU A 163 29.89 -0.09 5.77
CA GLU A 163 30.53 0.99 6.53
C GLU A 163 29.49 1.90 7.19
N ASP A 164 28.43 2.28 6.47
CA ASP A 164 27.32 3.05 7.04
C ASP A 164 26.64 2.32 8.20
N ILE A 165 26.47 1.00 8.08
CA ILE A 165 25.90 0.18 9.14
C ILE A 165 26.84 0.11 10.35
N LYS A 166 28.15 -0.08 10.14
CA LYS A 166 29.13 -0.04 11.23
C LYS A 166 29.13 1.30 11.96
N MET A 167 29.13 2.41 11.21
CA MET A 167 29.04 3.76 11.78
C MET A 167 27.73 3.95 12.55
N THR A 168 26.62 3.45 12.01
CA THR A 168 25.29 3.52 12.65
C THR A 168 25.25 2.74 13.95
N LEU A 169 25.82 1.53 14.00
CA LEU A 169 25.92 0.71 15.20
C LEU A 169 26.80 1.37 16.25
N ALA A 170 27.96 1.91 15.85
CA ALA A 170 28.85 2.64 16.76
C ALA A 170 28.14 3.89 17.35
N ALA A 171 27.44 4.66 16.53
CA ALA A 171 26.68 5.83 16.96
C ALA A 171 25.48 5.50 17.86
N ALA A 172 24.92 4.30 17.71
CA ALA A 172 23.80 3.82 18.52
C ALA A 172 24.23 3.21 19.86
N HIS A 173 25.49 2.86 20.00
CA HIS A 173 26.02 2.13 21.17
C HIS A 173 25.71 2.88 22.50
N GLY A 174 25.13 2.16 23.45
CA GLY A 174 24.73 2.69 24.75
C GLY A 174 23.50 3.64 24.70
N THR A 175 22.89 3.84 23.55
CA THR A 175 21.68 4.66 23.42
C THR A 175 20.42 3.79 23.42
N ASP A 176 19.26 4.42 23.61
CA ASP A 176 17.95 3.76 23.52
C ASP A 176 17.54 3.36 22.08
N MET A 177 18.39 3.66 21.09
CA MET A 177 18.24 3.23 19.69
C MET A 177 19.07 1.98 19.36
N GLU A 178 19.97 1.53 20.24
CA GLU A 178 20.86 0.40 19.98
C GLU A 178 20.08 -0.88 19.68
N ILE A 179 19.21 -1.32 20.58
CA ILE A 179 18.40 -2.53 20.39
C ILE A 179 17.45 -2.41 19.19
N PRO A 180 16.68 -1.32 18.99
CA PRO A 180 15.88 -1.15 17.78
C PRO A 180 16.68 -1.27 16.48
N ILE A 181 17.89 -0.72 16.40
CA ILE A 181 18.75 -0.79 15.21
C ILE A 181 19.28 -2.22 15.01
N LEU A 182 19.76 -2.87 16.07
CA LEU A 182 20.16 -4.28 16.02
C LEU A 182 19.04 -5.18 15.49
N LEU A 183 17.82 -5.03 16.01
CA LEU A 183 16.67 -5.80 15.51
C LEU A 183 16.31 -5.46 14.06
N GLY A 184 16.50 -4.20 13.65
CA GLY A 184 16.31 -3.78 12.25
C GLY A 184 17.26 -4.50 11.30
N ILE A 185 18.55 -4.66 11.65
CA ILE A 185 19.53 -5.40 10.86
C ILE A 185 19.38 -6.94 10.97
N HIS A 186 18.57 -7.44 11.91
CA HIS A 186 18.10 -8.83 11.93
C HIS A 186 16.82 -9.04 11.13
N GLY A 187 16.40 -8.04 10.34
CA GLY A 187 15.30 -8.14 9.37
C GLY A 187 13.91 -7.85 9.93
N LEU A 188 13.77 -7.35 11.15
CA LEU A 188 12.47 -7.00 11.73
C LEU A 188 11.94 -5.68 11.17
N ARG A 189 10.61 -5.61 11.03
CA ARG A 189 9.93 -4.35 10.72
C ARG A 189 9.81 -3.49 11.98
N ARG A 190 9.86 -2.17 11.80
CA ARG A 190 9.72 -1.22 12.92
C ARG A 190 8.48 -1.49 13.80
N GLY A 191 7.34 -1.82 13.19
CA GLY A 191 6.12 -2.15 13.94
C GLY A 191 6.20 -3.46 14.71
N GLU A 192 6.96 -4.44 14.23
CA GLU A 192 7.25 -5.69 14.92
C GLU A 192 8.15 -5.41 16.14
N ILE A 193 9.22 -4.63 15.97
CA ILE A 193 10.13 -4.24 17.07
C ILE A 193 9.37 -3.57 18.22
N CYS A 194 8.42 -2.66 17.89
CA CYS A 194 7.60 -1.98 18.89
C CYS A 194 6.55 -2.89 19.55
N ALA A 195 6.24 -4.05 18.95
CA ALA A 195 5.27 -5.00 19.48
C ALA A 195 5.91 -6.08 20.35
N LEU A 196 7.23 -6.32 20.20
CA LEU A 196 7.95 -7.36 20.94
C LEU A 196 7.97 -7.11 22.44
N LYS A 197 7.69 -8.16 23.20
CA LYS A 197 7.75 -8.19 24.66
C LYS A 197 8.82 -9.16 25.13
N TYR A 198 9.65 -8.71 26.06
CA TYR A 198 10.63 -9.56 26.71
C TYR A 198 10.12 -9.86 28.15
N PRO A 199 10.17 -11.13 28.61
CA PRO A 199 10.71 -12.32 27.91
C PRO A 199 9.71 -13.08 27.03
N GLU A 200 8.41 -12.71 26.94
CA GLU A 200 7.30 -13.50 26.43
C GLU A 200 7.44 -13.95 24.95
N ASP A 201 8.11 -13.14 24.13
CA ASP A 201 8.34 -13.45 22.72
C ASP A 201 9.71 -14.08 22.45
N PHE A 202 10.47 -14.43 23.51
CA PHE A 202 11.84 -14.92 23.41
C PHE A 202 11.96 -16.36 23.92
N ASN A 203 12.75 -17.17 23.21
CA ASN A 203 13.20 -18.47 23.64
C ASN A 203 14.73 -18.53 23.43
N GLY A 204 15.51 -18.17 24.48
CA GLY A 204 16.92 -17.90 24.32
C GLY A 204 17.15 -16.77 23.31
N ASN A 205 18.16 -16.93 22.45
CA ASN A 205 18.47 -15.97 21.39
C ASN A 205 17.57 -16.06 20.15
N VAL A 206 16.37 -16.60 20.30
CA VAL A 206 15.39 -16.76 19.21
C VAL A 206 14.13 -15.98 19.54
N ILE A 207 13.67 -15.14 18.60
CA ILE A 207 12.43 -14.38 18.74
C ILE A 207 11.29 -15.05 17.95
N HIS A 208 10.11 -15.09 18.55
CA HIS A 208 8.87 -15.43 17.87
C HIS A 208 8.11 -14.15 17.52
N VAL A 209 8.15 -13.75 16.26
CA VAL A 209 7.47 -12.54 15.75
C VAL A 209 6.02 -12.88 15.40
N ARG A 210 5.08 -12.54 16.29
CA ARG A 210 3.65 -12.84 16.17
C ARG A 210 2.78 -11.60 15.95
N HIS A 211 3.29 -10.44 16.31
CA HIS A 211 2.52 -9.20 16.36
C HIS A 211 3.28 -8.05 15.70
N ALA A 212 2.53 -7.05 15.25
CA ALA A 212 3.09 -5.78 14.78
C ALA A 212 2.18 -4.62 15.16
N LEU A 213 2.74 -3.53 15.65
CA LEU A 213 2.00 -2.29 15.81
C LEU A 213 1.85 -1.60 14.46
N VAL A 214 0.68 -1.05 14.20
CA VAL A 214 0.36 -0.25 13.01
C VAL A 214 -0.40 1.02 13.41
N TYR A 215 -0.28 2.07 12.59
CA TYR A 215 -1.14 3.25 12.76
C TYR A 215 -2.44 3.05 12.01
N GLY A 216 -3.54 3.08 12.75
CA GLY A 216 -4.89 3.16 12.24
C GLY A 216 -5.36 4.60 12.01
N ASP A 217 -6.66 4.77 11.88
CA ASP A 217 -7.31 6.06 11.72
C ASP A 217 -7.04 6.97 12.93
N GLY A 218 -6.90 8.29 12.69
CA GLY A 218 -6.56 9.26 13.71
C GLY A 218 -5.19 9.03 14.38
N ASN A 219 -4.25 8.33 13.72
CA ASN A 219 -2.94 7.92 14.26
C ASN A 219 -3.02 7.01 15.52
N LYS A 220 -4.17 6.42 15.80
CA LYS A 220 -4.32 5.43 16.88
C LYS A 220 -3.43 4.23 16.58
N VAL A 221 -2.68 3.81 17.59
CA VAL A 221 -1.86 2.59 17.48
C VAL A 221 -2.79 1.39 17.66
N ALA A 222 -2.72 0.46 16.72
CA ALA A 222 -3.43 -0.80 16.78
C ALA A 222 -2.42 -1.94 16.68
N GLU A 223 -2.62 -2.98 17.46
CA GLU A 223 -1.88 -4.22 17.34
C GLU A 223 -2.51 -5.05 16.20
N LYS A 224 -1.69 -5.46 15.27
CA LYS A 224 -2.07 -6.37 14.21
C LYS A 224 -1.48 -7.74 14.50
N THR A 225 -2.33 -8.73 14.75
CA THR A 225 -1.90 -10.12 14.76
C THR A 225 -1.47 -10.54 13.36
N THR A 226 -0.39 -11.29 13.28
CA THR A 226 0.15 -11.76 12.01
C THR A 226 -0.62 -12.98 11.50
N LYS A 227 -1.96 -12.87 11.37
CA LYS A 227 -2.88 -13.95 10.94
C LYS A 227 -2.66 -14.48 9.51
N THR A 228 -1.64 -14.05 8.81
CA THR A 228 -1.33 -14.58 7.46
C THR A 228 -0.05 -15.39 7.52
N ASP A 229 -0.08 -16.59 6.96
CA ASP A 229 0.96 -17.65 6.90
C ASP A 229 2.42 -17.24 6.58
N GLY A 230 2.76 -15.99 6.50
CA GLY A 230 4.14 -15.53 6.26
C GLY A 230 4.60 -14.45 7.24
N SER A 231 3.76 -14.10 8.22
CA SER A 231 4.10 -13.03 9.19
C SER A 231 4.40 -13.59 10.58
N ASP A 232 3.87 -14.76 10.92
CA ASP A 232 4.25 -15.55 12.08
C ASP A 232 5.55 -16.28 11.75
N ARG A 233 6.62 -15.96 12.45
CA ARG A 233 7.95 -16.49 12.14
C ARG A 233 8.91 -16.43 13.30
N ILE A 234 9.89 -17.28 13.20
CA ILE A 234 11.01 -17.38 14.15
C ILE A 234 12.23 -16.66 13.55
N VAL A 235 12.87 -15.80 14.31
CA VAL A 235 14.07 -15.06 13.92
C VAL A 235 15.19 -15.30 14.94
N PRO A 236 16.28 -15.95 14.54
CA PRO A 236 17.45 -16.07 15.39
C PRO A 236 18.16 -14.72 15.50
N LEU A 237 18.64 -14.38 16.67
CA LEU A 237 19.45 -13.22 16.96
C LEU A 237 20.93 -13.61 17.12
N SER A 238 21.82 -12.65 16.89
CA SER A 238 23.19 -12.75 17.38
C SER A 238 23.21 -12.74 18.91
N ASP A 239 24.15 -13.45 19.49
CA ASP A 239 24.31 -13.51 20.96
C ASP A 239 24.47 -12.11 21.55
N GLU A 240 25.22 -11.24 20.89
CA GLU A 240 25.39 -9.84 21.31
C GLU A 240 24.03 -9.10 21.40
N CYS A 241 23.20 -9.23 20.40
CA CYS A 241 21.88 -8.59 20.40
C CYS A 241 21.00 -9.13 21.54
N TYR A 242 20.97 -10.43 21.72
CA TYR A 242 20.24 -11.07 22.80
C TYR A 242 20.72 -10.64 24.19
N GLN A 243 22.04 -10.66 24.44
CA GLN A 243 22.59 -10.25 25.73
C GLN A 243 22.30 -8.80 26.10
N LYS A 244 22.27 -7.90 25.11
CA LYS A 244 21.86 -6.51 25.32
C LYS A 244 20.38 -6.41 25.74
N ILE A 245 19.50 -7.20 25.15
CA ILE A 245 18.07 -7.25 25.51
C ILE A 245 17.88 -7.80 26.91
N VAL A 246 18.58 -8.90 27.25
CA VAL A 246 18.57 -9.50 28.60
C VAL A 246 19.03 -8.48 29.65
N LYS A 247 20.16 -7.80 29.39
CA LYS A 247 20.69 -6.78 30.29
C LYS A 247 19.76 -5.61 30.51
N GLN A 248 19.05 -5.19 29.44
CA GLN A 248 18.10 -4.08 29.49
C GLN A 248 16.73 -4.47 30.12
N GLY A 249 16.33 -5.75 30.00
CA GLY A 249 15.06 -6.27 30.50
C GLY A 249 13.83 -5.94 29.68
N TYR A 250 13.98 -5.26 28.54
CA TYR A 250 12.90 -4.92 27.59
C TYR A 250 13.48 -4.64 26.20
N VAL A 251 12.62 -4.59 25.17
CA VAL A 251 13.04 -4.29 23.80
C VAL A 251 13.11 -2.78 23.56
N THR A 252 12.00 -2.08 23.70
CA THR A 252 11.94 -0.61 23.55
C THR A 252 10.65 -0.03 24.13
N HIS A 253 10.74 1.18 24.67
CA HIS A 253 9.56 1.99 25.05
C HIS A 253 9.23 3.07 24.01
N LYS A 254 10.00 3.13 22.92
CA LYS A 254 9.76 4.11 21.86
C LYS A 254 8.57 3.74 21.01
N THR A 255 7.78 4.75 20.64
CA THR A 255 6.76 4.60 19.59
C THR A 255 7.40 4.45 18.21
N MET A 256 6.68 3.90 17.25
CA MET A 256 7.14 3.79 15.86
C MET A 256 7.57 5.15 15.27
N ALA A 257 6.87 6.25 15.61
CA ALA A 257 7.25 7.60 15.16
C ALA A 257 8.57 8.05 15.83
N ALA A 258 8.71 7.82 17.14
CA ALA A 258 9.92 8.17 17.89
C ALA A 258 11.16 7.43 17.36
N ILE A 259 11.04 6.13 17.03
CA ILE A 259 12.14 5.37 16.39
C ILE A 259 12.56 6.04 15.07
N THR A 260 11.58 6.40 14.21
CA THR A 260 11.92 7.03 12.92
C THR A 260 12.62 8.37 13.09
N GLN A 261 12.13 9.21 14.02
CA GLN A 261 12.73 10.53 14.28
C GLN A 261 14.10 10.42 14.95
N ALA A 262 14.22 9.54 15.96
CA ALA A 262 15.49 9.31 16.64
C ALA A 262 16.56 8.76 15.69
N PHE A 263 16.18 7.83 14.81
CA PHE A 263 17.07 7.27 13.80
C PHE A 263 17.57 8.34 12.82
N ALA A 264 16.67 9.18 12.29
CA ALA A 264 17.08 10.26 11.40
C ALA A 264 18.04 11.26 12.08
N LYS A 265 17.77 11.62 13.34
CA LYS A 265 18.65 12.50 14.13
C LYS A 265 20.00 11.84 14.44
N LEU A 266 20.01 10.53 14.68
CA LEU A 266 21.26 9.79 14.93
C LEU A 266 22.16 9.82 13.69
N LEU A 267 21.62 9.55 12.50
CA LEU A 267 22.38 9.62 11.26
C LEU A 267 22.93 11.04 11.02
N GLU A 268 22.06 12.06 11.15
CA GLU A 268 22.43 13.46 10.94
C GLU A 268 23.53 13.93 11.87
N ARG A 269 23.44 13.64 13.19
CA ARG A 269 24.42 14.04 14.21
C ARG A 269 25.80 13.41 14.02
N ASN A 270 25.83 12.23 13.39
CA ASN A 270 27.08 11.48 13.16
C ASN A 270 27.55 11.58 11.71
N CYS A 271 27.00 12.50 10.90
CA CYS A 271 27.36 12.72 9.49
C CYS A 271 27.28 11.42 8.66
N ILE A 272 26.35 10.51 9.01
CA ILE A 272 26.10 9.28 8.26
C ILE A 272 25.11 9.58 7.13
N PRO A 273 25.30 9.05 5.92
CA PRO A 273 24.37 9.25 4.81
C PRO A 273 22.93 8.94 5.21
N LYS A 274 21.98 9.77 4.74
CA LYS A 274 20.57 9.64 5.10
C LYS A 274 19.90 8.44 4.42
N TYR A 275 19.45 7.48 5.21
CA TYR A 275 18.58 6.38 4.78
C TYR A 275 17.47 6.13 5.82
N ARG A 276 16.48 5.32 5.44
CA ARG A 276 15.30 5.08 6.30
C ARG A 276 15.58 3.93 7.26
N PHE A 277 14.93 3.94 8.42
CA PHE A 277 15.00 2.81 9.35
C PHE A 277 14.63 1.46 8.70
N HIS A 278 13.71 1.47 7.71
CA HIS A 278 13.33 0.26 6.98
C HIS A 278 14.44 -0.27 6.07
N ASP A 279 15.38 0.58 5.68
CA ASP A 279 16.50 0.17 4.83
C ASP A 279 17.53 -0.72 5.59
N LEU A 280 17.50 -0.71 6.93
CA LEU A 280 18.22 -1.71 7.74
C LEU A 280 17.77 -3.15 7.42
N ARG A 281 16.48 -3.33 7.18
CA ARG A 281 15.92 -4.62 6.77
C ARG A 281 16.24 -4.96 5.30
N HIS A 282 16.39 -3.96 4.45
CA HIS A 282 16.91 -4.18 3.09
C HIS A 282 18.36 -4.62 3.14
N PHE A 283 19.17 -3.95 3.95
CA PHE A 283 20.55 -4.37 4.22
C PHE A 283 20.63 -5.81 4.74
N PHE A 284 19.79 -6.19 5.72
CA PHE A 284 19.71 -7.59 6.19
C PHE A 284 19.58 -8.57 5.02
N ALA A 285 18.64 -8.32 4.12
CA ALA A 285 18.39 -9.23 3.01
C ALA A 285 19.62 -9.35 2.09
N SER A 286 20.23 -8.21 1.71
CA SER A 286 21.40 -8.17 0.84
C SER A 286 22.62 -8.81 1.51
N TYR A 287 22.83 -8.53 2.80
CA TYR A 287 23.97 -9.07 3.56
C TYR A 287 23.86 -10.59 3.80
N MET A 288 22.66 -11.09 4.13
CA MET A 288 22.44 -12.53 4.28
C MET A 288 22.66 -13.28 2.95
N HIS A 289 22.25 -12.71 1.84
CA HIS A 289 22.50 -13.27 0.53
C HIS A 289 24.00 -13.28 0.20
N GLU A 290 24.72 -12.22 0.50
CA GLU A 290 26.16 -12.10 0.27
C GLU A 290 26.96 -13.17 1.03
N ILE A 291 26.57 -13.48 2.27
CA ILE A 291 27.22 -14.52 3.06
C ILE A 291 26.74 -15.95 2.74
N GLY A 292 25.90 -16.11 1.71
CA GLY A 292 25.50 -17.41 1.17
C GLY A 292 24.28 -18.05 1.84
N ILE A 293 23.50 -17.31 2.63
CA ILE A 293 22.23 -17.82 3.16
C ILE A 293 21.22 -17.95 2.01
N SER A 294 20.52 -19.07 1.94
CA SER A 294 19.57 -19.32 0.86
C SER A 294 18.39 -18.34 0.87
N ASP A 295 17.89 -17.97 -0.33
CA ASP A 295 16.74 -17.09 -0.51
C ASP A 295 15.52 -17.55 0.32
N ALA A 296 15.27 -18.85 0.40
CA ALA A 296 14.17 -19.42 1.17
C ALA A 296 14.31 -19.13 2.68
N GLN A 297 15.51 -19.24 3.22
CA GLN A 297 15.79 -18.93 4.62
C GLN A 297 15.67 -17.43 4.89
N ILE A 298 16.22 -16.58 4.01
CA ILE A 298 16.12 -15.14 4.13
C ILE A 298 14.65 -14.69 4.08
N MET A 299 13.86 -15.24 3.15
CA MET A 299 12.43 -14.99 3.05
C MET A 299 11.70 -15.38 4.33
N LYS A 300 11.97 -16.55 4.86
CA LYS A 300 11.37 -17.05 6.11
C LYS A 300 11.70 -16.12 7.28
N MET A 301 12.97 -15.79 7.49
CA MET A 301 13.41 -14.91 8.57
C MET A 301 12.84 -13.49 8.43
N GLY A 302 12.84 -12.94 7.23
CA GLY A 302 12.27 -11.62 6.95
C GLY A 302 10.74 -11.61 6.87
N GLY A 303 10.08 -12.74 6.66
CA GLY A 303 8.62 -12.78 6.44
C GLY A 303 8.23 -12.09 5.12
N TRP A 304 8.93 -12.40 4.02
CA TRP A 304 8.55 -12.02 2.65
C TRP A 304 7.73 -13.15 2.04
N LYS A 305 6.58 -12.78 1.43
CA LYS A 305 5.67 -13.75 0.82
C LYS A 305 6.09 -14.19 -0.59
N THR A 306 6.86 -13.34 -1.27
CA THR A 306 7.31 -13.60 -2.65
C THR A 306 8.78 -13.25 -2.79
N ASP A 307 9.48 -14.05 -3.58
CA ASP A 307 10.88 -13.84 -3.94
C ASP A 307 11.07 -12.57 -4.79
N ALA A 308 10.07 -12.20 -5.57
CA ALA A 308 10.13 -10.99 -6.41
C ALA A 308 10.36 -9.70 -5.59
N VAL A 309 9.74 -9.59 -4.39
CA VAL A 309 9.96 -8.44 -3.50
C VAL A 309 11.37 -8.45 -2.94
N MET A 310 11.89 -9.62 -2.59
CA MET A 310 13.23 -9.80 -2.07
C MET A 310 14.28 -9.60 -3.17
N LYS A 311 14.10 -10.23 -4.35
CA LYS A 311 15.01 -10.09 -5.50
C LYS A 311 15.11 -8.65 -6.02
N ASN A 312 14.06 -7.84 -5.90
CA ASN A 312 14.16 -6.40 -6.19
C ASN A 312 15.11 -5.66 -5.25
N ILE A 313 15.35 -6.17 -4.04
CA ILE A 313 16.34 -5.63 -3.09
C ILE A 313 17.75 -5.98 -3.59
N TYR A 314 17.99 -7.22 -4.05
CA TYR A 314 19.30 -7.66 -4.54
C TYR A 314 19.71 -7.11 -5.90
N ARG A 315 18.77 -6.66 -6.73
CA ARG A 315 19.11 -6.07 -8.05
C ARG A 315 20.10 -4.90 -7.97
N TYR A 316 20.22 -4.34 -6.78
CA TYR A 316 21.15 -3.24 -6.47
C TYR A 316 22.18 -3.66 -5.41
N ALA A 317 22.28 -4.99 -5.13
CA ALA A 317 23.30 -5.50 -4.23
C ALA A 317 24.68 -5.09 -4.70
N LEU A 318 25.52 -4.81 -3.72
CA LEU A 318 26.89 -4.36 -3.87
C LEU A 318 27.63 -5.18 -4.94
N PRO A 319 28.45 -4.54 -5.79
CA PRO A 319 29.34 -5.26 -6.67
C PRO A 319 30.13 -6.26 -5.83
N ASP A 320 30.01 -7.55 -6.14
CA ASP A 320 30.84 -8.56 -5.51
C ASP A 320 32.27 -8.39 -6.06
N GLU A 321 33.10 -7.65 -5.33
CA GLU A 321 34.51 -7.42 -5.68
C GLU A 321 35.27 -8.73 -5.87
N LYS A 322 34.76 -9.83 -5.29
CA LYS A 322 35.31 -11.18 -5.39
C LYS A 322 34.62 -12.06 -6.46
N LEU A 323 33.71 -11.50 -7.25
CA LEU A 323 33.01 -12.29 -8.27
C LEU A 323 33.98 -12.85 -9.32
N SER A 324 34.94 -12.03 -9.76
CA SER A 324 36.00 -12.48 -10.68
C SER A 324 36.83 -13.61 -10.07
N ASP A 325 37.20 -13.52 -8.80
CA ASP A 325 37.96 -14.56 -8.11
C ASP A 325 37.16 -15.85 -7.94
N LYS A 326 35.88 -15.75 -7.62
CA LYS A 326 34.98 -16.89 -7.53
C LYS A 326 34.79 -17.57 -8.89
N ILE A 327 34.62 -16.78 -9.95
CA ILE A 327 34.52 -17.30 -11.33
C ILE A 327 35.83 -18.00 -11.72
N ASN A 328 36.97 -17.35 -11.52
CA ASN A 328 38.28 -17.93 -11.80
C ASN A 328 38.51 -19.24 -11.04
N SER A 329 38.22 -19.26 -9.73
CA SER A 329 38.33 -20.46 -8.91
C SER A 329 37.39 -21.59 -9.39
N ALA A 330 36.17 -21.26 -9.79
CA ALA A 330 35.20 -22.25 -10.27
C ALA A 330 35.67 -22.87 -11.60
N PHE A 331 36.19 -22.07 -12.52
CA PHE A 331 36.69 -22.58 -13.82
C PHE A 331 38.06 -23.22 -13.74
N SER A 332 38.90 -22.86 -12.76
CA SER A 332 40.20 -23.51 -12.57
C SER A 332 40.08 -24.93 -12.00
N ASN A 333 38.90 -25.32 -11.48
CA ASN A 333 38.62 -26.64 -10.95
C ASN A 333 37.87 -27.57 -11.96
N LEU A 334 37.69 -27.13 -13.22
CA LEU A 334 37.15 -27.93 -14.30
C LEU A 334 38.26 -28.50 -15.16
#